data_2fdf66228df9dfbd1d0e680f99479148
#
_entry.id   2fdf66228df9dfbd1d0e680f99479148
#
_cell.length_a   1.000
_cell.length_b   1.000
_cell.length_c   1.000
_cell.angle_alpha   90.00
_cell.angle_beta   90.00
_cell.angle_gamma   90.00
#
_symmetry.space_group_name_H-M   'P 1'
#
loop_
_entity.id
_entity.type
_entity.pdbx_description
1 polymer ?
#
loop_
_entity_poly.entity_id
_entity_poly.type
_entity_poly.pdbx_seq_one_letter_code
_entity_poly.pdbx_strand_id
1 'polypeptide(L)'
;MKSPVVKRSIVVAGHKTSVSLEEAFWNGMKEISSTRNMTLSELVGEIDGRRRQGNLSSAIRLFVLDYFRSRTLTPSPELADS
;
A
#
# COMPACT_ATOMS: atom_id res chain seq x y z
N MET A 1 10.43 16.88 0.89
CA MET A 1 10.82 16.27 -0.36
C MET A 1 9.65 15.66 -1.07
N LYS A 2 9.55 15.86 -2.33
CA LYS A 2 8.43 15.36 -3.10
C LYS A 2 8.78 14.11 -3.86
N SER A 3 7.83 13.23 -3.94
CA SER A 3 7.98 12.00 -4.69
C SER A 3 7.14 12.13 -5.95
N PRO A 4 7.66 11.80 -7.11
CA PRO A 4 6.87 11.93 -8.33
C PRO A 4 5.72 10.93 -8.31
N VAL A 5 4.64 11.32 -8.97
CA VAL A 5 3.49 10.43 -9.14
C VAL A 5 3.74 9.57 -10.36
N VAL A 6 3.66 8.27 -10.19
CA VAL A 6 3.92 7.31 -11.25
C VAL A 6 2.64 6.53 -11.53
N LYS A 7 2.26 6.47 -12.79
CA LYS A 7 1.08 5.73 -13.20
C LYS A 7 1.50 4.37 -13.71
N ARG A 8 0.91 3.33 -13.19
CA ARG A 8 1.21 1.97 -13.60
C ARG A 8 -0.06 1.20 -13.89
N SER A 9 0.02 0.30 -14.85
CA SER A 9 -1.08 -0.62 -15.14
C SER A 9 -0.88 -1.89 -14.33
N ILE A 10 -1.93 -2.29 -13.63
CA ILE A 10 -1.88 -3.48 -12.79
C ILE A 10 -3.10 -4.32 -13.07
N VAL A 11 -2.93 -5.64 -13.07
CA VAL A 11 -4.05 -6.54 -13.23
C VAL A 11 -4.62 -6.82 -11.85
N VAL A 12 -5.89 -6.48 -11.64
CA VAL A 12 -6.55 -6.67 -10.37
C VAL A 12 -7.82 -7.47 -10.62
N ALA A 13 -7.94 -8.61 -10.01
CA ALA A 13 -9.10 -9.48 -10.16
C ALA A 13 -9.39 -9.78 -11.63
N GLY A 14 -8.35 -9.97 -12.40
CA GLY A 14 -8.51 -10.29 -13.82
C GLY A 14 -8.72 -9.10 -14.72
N HIS A 15 -8.75 -7.90 -14.16
CA HIS A 15 -8.97 -6.69 -14.94
C HIS A 15 -7.74 -5.80 -14.90
N LYS A 16 -7.42 -5.22 -16.03
CA LYS A 16 -6.31 -4.29 -16.09
C LYS A 16 -6.81 -2.93 -15.63
N THR A 17 -6.11 -2.35 -14.68
CA THR A 17 -6.50 -1.05 -14.17
C THR A 17 -5.26 -0.17 -14.05
N SER A 18 -5.46 1.13 -14.14
CA SER A 18 -4.37 2.08 -14.01
C SER A 18 -4.43 2.70 -12.63
N VAL A 19 -3.28 2.75 -11.97
CA VAL A 19 -3.19 3.31 -10.64
C VAL A 19 -2.08 4.34 -10.63
N SER A 20 -2.37 5.52 -10.13
CA SER A 20 -1.38 6.58 -10.00
C SER A 20 -1.04 6.77 -8.53
N LEU A 21 0.21 6.61 -8.20
CA LEU A 21 0.68 6.75 -6.83
C LEU A 21 2.04 7.42 -6.84
N GLU A 22 2.32 8.13 -5.79
CA GLU A 22 3.65 8.67 -5.60
C GLU A 22 4.65 7.50 -5.54
N GLU A 23 5.84 7.73 -6.05
CA GLU A 23 6.84 6.69 -6.11
C GLU A 23 7.12 6.07 -4.74
N ALA A 24 7.09 6.90 -3.70
CA ALA A 24 7.31 6.41 -2.35
C ALA A 24 6.27 5.36 -1.95
N PHE A 25 5.03 5.55 -2.38
CA PHE A 25 3.99 4.57 -2.07
C PHE A 25 4.15 3.29 -2.89
N TRP A 26 4.62 3.42 -4.15
CA TRP A 26 4.92 2.23 -4.93
C TRP A 26 6.02 1.40 -4.28
N ASN A 27 7.05 2.08 -3.78
CA ASN A 27 8.13 1.39 -3.09
C ASN A 27 7.63 0.73 -1.82
N GLY A 28 6.76 1.39 -1.09
CA GLY A 28 6.14 0.81 0.09
C GLY A 28 5.33 -0.43 -0.24
N MET A 29 4.58 -0.37 -1.34
CA MET A 29 3.80 -1.52 -1.77
C MET A 29 4.69 -2.70 -2.14
N LYS A 30 5.80 -2.42 -2.82
CA LYS A 30 6.74 -3.49 -3.17
C LYS A 30 7.32 -4.14 -1.92
N GLU A 31 7.66 -3.33 -0.95
CA GLU A 31 8.22 -3.85 0.29
C GLU A 31 7.20 -4.71 1.03
N ILE A 32 5.97 -4.24 1.11
CA ILE A 32 4.92 -5.00 1.79
C ILE A 32 4.65 -6.32 1.08
N SER A 33 4.56 -6.28 -0.24
CA SER A 33 4.28 -7.50 -1.00
C SER A 33 5.41 -8.52 -0.83
N SER A 34 6.64 -8.05 -0.81
CA SER A 34 7.78 -8.92 -0.61
C SER A 34 7.74 -9.55 0.79
N THR A 35 7.45 -8.75 1.79
CA THR A 35 7.38 -9.23 3.16
C THR A 35 6.28 -10.27 3.33
N ARG A 36 5.17 -10.10 2.61
CA ARG A 36 4.05 -11.02 2.74
C ARG A 36 4.06 -12.14 1.70
N ASN A 37 5.12 -12.21 0.90
CA ASN A 37 5.25 -13.23 -0.13
C ASN A 37 4.11 -13.17 -1.14
N MET A 38 3.76 -11.98 -1.54
CA MET A 38 2.68 -11.75 -2.51
C MET A 38 3.24 -11.00 -3.70
N THR A 39 2.57 -11.13 -4.83
CA THR A 39 2.89 -10.25 -5.94
C THR A 39 2.23 -8.90 -5.69
N LEU A 40 2.70 -7.89 -6.40
CA LEU A 40 2.11 -6.57 -6.27
C LEU A 40 0.64 -6.60 -6.69
N SER A 41 0.32 -7.34 -7.77
CA SER A 41 -1.07 -7.47 -8.21
C SER A 41 -1.94 -8.12 -7.16
N GLU A 42 -1.42 -9.15 -6.49
CA GLU A 42 -2.18 -9.80 -5.44
C GLU A 42 -2.46 -8.85 -4.28
N LEU A 43 -1.46 -8.07 -3.91
CA LEU A 43 -1.65 -7.13 -2.81
C LEU A 43 -2.65 -6.05 -3.17
N VAL A 44 -2.56 -5.52 -4.38
CA VAL A 44 -3.50 -4.50 -4.83
C VAL A 44 -4.92 -5.08 -4.89
N GLY A 45 -5.03 -6.33 -5.34
CA GLY A 45 -6.33 -6.99 -5.38
C GLY A 45 -6.95 -7.13 -4.01
N GLU A 46 -6.12 -7.45 -3.01
CA GLU A 46 -6.61 -7.56 -1.65
C GLU A 46 -7.11 -6.21 -1.13
N ILE A 47 -6.37 -5.15 -1.41
CA ILE A 47 -6.78 -3.82 -0.98
C ILE A 47 -8.06 -3.41 -1.68
N ASP A 48 -8.15 -3.69 -2.99
CA ASP A 48 -9.34 -3.35 -3.74
C ASP A 48 -10.58 -4.07 -3.18
N GLY A 49 -10.41 -5.30 -2.77
CA GLY A 49 -11.51 -6.06 -2.22
C GLY A 49 -11.98 -5.54 -0.88
N ARG A 50 -11.15 -4.82 -0.17
CA ARG A 50 -11.50 -4.29 1.14
C ARG A 50 -12.04 -2.87 1.09
N ARG A 51 -11.78 -2.15 0.02
CA ARG A 51 -12.20 -0.77 -0.01
C ARG A 51 -13.71 -0.70 -0.14
N ARG A 52 -14.28 0.26 0.54
CA ARG A 52 -15.71 0.42 0.51
C ARG A 52 -16.15 1.52 -0.41
N GLN A 53 -15.37 2.56 -0.49
CA GLN A 53 -15.67 3.66 -1.38
C GLN A 53 -14.40 4.43 -1.62
N GLY A 54 -14.47 5.37 -2.54
CA GLY A 54 -13.31 6.11 -2.92
C GLY A 54 -12.54 5.37 -4.00
N ASN A 55 -11.47 5.95 -4.48
CA ASN A 55 -10.71 5.34 -5.54
C ASN A 55 -9.61 4.44 -4.99
N LEU A 56 -9.11 3.59 -5.86
CA LEU A 56 -8.13 2.60 -5.47
C LEU A 56 -6.82 3.24 -5.01
N SER A 57 -6.41 4.33 -5.65
CA SER A 57 -5.18 5.01 -5.25
C SER A 57 -5.24 5.47 -3.80
N SER A 58 -6.36 6.04 -3.39
CA SER A 58 -6.52 6.47 -2.01
C SER A 58 -6.49 5.28 -1.05
N ALA A 59 -7.15 4.20 -1.43
CA ALA A 59 -7.17 3.01 -0.59
C ALA A 59 -5.76 2.46 -0.40
N ILE A 60 -4.97 2.46 -1.47
CA ILE A 60 -3.59 1.97 -1.39
C ILE A 60 -2.76 2.88 -0.49
N ARG A 61 -2.90 4.20 -0.64
CA ARG A 61 -2.16 5.12 0.21
C ARG A 61 -2.44 4.89 1.68
N LEU A 62 -3.72 4.75 2.01
CA LEU A 62 -4.10 4.52 3.40
C LEU A 62 -3.57 3.19 3.91
N PHE A 63 -3.60 2.18 3.07
CA PHE A 63 -3.09 0.87 3.46
C PHE A 63 -1.60 0.93 3.77
N VAL A 64 -0.83 1.57 2.90
CA VAL A 64 0.61 1.67 3.09
C VAL A 64 0.92 2.47 4.35
N LEU A 65 0.23 3.58 4.51
CA LEU A 65 0.45 4.43 5.65
C LEU A 65 0.15 3.70 6.94
N ASP A 66 -0.97 3.00 6.97
CA ASP A 66 -1.38 2.27 8.15
C ASP A 66 -0.42 1.14 8.48
N TYR A 67 0.06 0.44 7.44
CA TYR A 67 1.00 -0.66 7.63
C TYR A 67 2.27 -0.18 8.31
N PHE A 68 2.85 0.91 7.82
CA PHE A 68 4.12 1.38 8.37
C PHE A 68 3.94 2.08 9.71
N ARG A 69 2.80 2.72 9.92
CA ARG A 69 2.52 3.31 11.21
C ARG A 69 2.39 2.25 12.29
N SER A 70 1.73 1.16 11.98
CA SER A 70 1.59 0.07 12.93
C SER A 70 2.95 -0.50 13.30
N ARG A 71 3.80 -0.69 12.32
CA ARG A 71 5.12 -1.24 12.58
C ARG A 71 5.96 -0.29 13.41
N THR A 72 5.85 0.97 13.12
CA THR A 72 6.63 1.96 13.82
C THR A 72 6.24 2.05 15.28
N LEU A 73 4.97 1.91 15.57
CA LEU A 73 4.49 2.02 16.92
C LEU A 73 4.70 0.77 17.74
N THR A 74 4.74 -0.36 17.07
CA THR A 74 4.82 -1.64 17.73
C THR A 74 5.96 -1.80 18.68
N PRO A 75 7.14 -1.44 18.32
CA PRO A 75 8.25 -1.79 19.14
C PRO A 75 8.39 -1.03 20.39
N SER A 76 7.62 -0.14 20.65
CA SER A 76 7.85 0.57 21.82
C SER A 76 7.00 0.19 22.89
N PRO A 77 7.23 -0.88 23.43
CA PRO A 77 6.45 -1.28 24.53
C PRO A 77 6.84 -0.45 25.61
N GLU A 78 7.91 -0.16 25.65
CA GLU A 78 8.35 0.48 26.66
C GLU A 78 8.20 1.81 26.37
N LEU A 79 8.08 2.06 25.73
CA LEU A 79 7.96 3.20 25.51
C LEU A 79 6.81 3.59 25.51
N ALA A 80 6.47 3.02 25.55
CA ALA A 80 5.61 3.21 25.59
C ALA A 80 5.17 3.79 26.26
N ASP A 81 5.43 3.96 26.51
CA ASP A 81 5.11 4.32 26.82
C ASP A 81 4.97 4.78 26.72
N SER A 82 5.03 4.96 26.59
CA SER A 82 4.80 5.30 26.26
C SER A 82 4.28 5.37 26.07
#